data_52cc0bde79a15e358abbe51d96acae39
#
_entry.id   52cc0bde79a15e358abbe51d96acae39
#
_cell.length_a   1.000
_cell.length_b   1.000
_cell.length_c   1.000
_cell.angle_alpha   90.00
_cell.angle_beta   90.00
_cell.angle_gamma   90.00
#
_symmetry.space_group_name_H-M   'P 1'
#
loop_
_entity.id
_entity.type
_entity.pdbx_description
1 polymer ?
#
loop_
_entity_poly.entity_id
_entity_poly.type
_entity_poly.pdbx_seq_one_letter_code
_entity_poly.pdbx_strand_id
1 'polypeptide(L)'
;VVTVPVSGGGDGGRTVGWGILATGGMAEAFAADLRQVPGARAVAVGSRTRESAERFAGRLGIPRAHGSWLDLARDPEVDVVYVATPHAAHRAAALLCLEQGRAVLCEKPLTLNLPQARDLVAAARERRVFLMEAMWTLVHPVIRRVRELVDQGAIGEVRSVQAEFGFAAEEDPGHRLFDPAAGGGALLDVGTYPVWFAHHLLGAPDEITAWSHPAKTGVDATTGMLLGYRGGAMAVLSCSVAAHHGQRAAVHGTAGWIEIRSDFYRPPGFVLHRPGREPEEVPGPPAQGNGYGHQAREVMRCLRQGRTESELVPLDGTLAVMGTLDEVRRQIGLRYPGEA
;
A
#
# COMPACT_ATOMS: atom_id res chain seq x y z
N VAL A 1 -7.71 29.25 6.15
CA VAL A 1 -6.46 28.50 6.32
C VAL A 1 -6.80 27.02 6.26
N VAL A 2 -6.16 26.32 5.33
CA VAL A 2 -6.30 24.86 5.21
C VAL A 2 -5.28 24.21 6.15
N THR A 3 -5.72 23.28 6.96
CA THR A 3 -4.86 22.54 7.89
C THR A 3 -5.02 21.03 7.71
N VAL A 4 -3.98 20.26 8.03
CA VAL A 4 -4.06 18.81 8.15
C VAL A 4 -4.39 18.48 9.61
N PRO A 5 -5.50 17.79 9.91
CA PRO A 5 -5.84 17.43 11.28
C PRO A 5 -4.81 16.46 11.84
N VAL A 6 -4.32 16.73 13.05
CA VAL A 6 -3.50 15.80 13.82
C VAL A 6 -4.44 14.84 14.54
N SER A 7 -4.45 13.57 14.15
CA SER A 7 -5.20 12.53 14.87
C SER A 7 -4.51 12.21 16.21
N GLY A 8 -4.80 13.02 17.20
CA GLY A 8 -4.42 12.80 18.61
C GLY A 8 -5.62 12.28 19.38
N GLY A 9 -5.69 11.00 19.63
CA GLY A 9 -6.66 10.37 20.50
C GLY A 9 -6.02 9.17 21.18
N GLY A 10 -5.62 9.31 22.43
CA GLY A 10 -5.28 8.19 23.29
C GLY A 10 -6.55 7.40 23.58
N ASP A 11 -6.81 6.39 22.76
CA ASP A 11 -7.89 5.44 22.99
C ASP A 11 -7.39 4.37 23.96
N GLY A 12 -7.90 4.38 25.21
CA GLY A 12 -7.56 3.47 26.31
C GLY A 12 -8.03 2.02 26.10
N GLY A 13 -8.08 1.56 24.84
CA GLY A 13 -8.51 0.22 24.47
C GLY A 13 -7.47 -0.86 24.77
N ARG A 14 -7.91 -2.13 24.72
CA ARG A 14 -7.06 -3.32 24.85
C ARG A 14 -5.84 -3.22 23.92
N THR A 15 -4.67 -3.62 24.42
CA THR A 15 -3.45 -3.78 23.61
C THR A 15 -3.69 -4.83 22.51
N VAL A 16 -3.30 -4.51 21.27
CA VAL A 16 -3.39 -5.42 20.12
C VAL A 16 -2.06 -6.10 19.90
N GLY A 17 -2.06 -7.42 19.91
CA GLY A 17 -0.90 -8.28 19.65
C GLY A 17 -0.68 -8.46 18.14
N TRP A 18 0.48 -8.03 17.63
CA TRP A 18 0.88 -8.14 16.23
C TRP A 18 1.83 -9.32 16.02
N GLY A 19 1.47 -10.20 15.11
CA GLY A 19 2.38 -11.17 14.53
C GLY A 19 3.05 -10.59 13.28
N ILE A 20 4.36 -10.69 13.16
CA ILE A 20 5.12 -10.25 11.97
C ILE A 20 5.45 -11.48 11.14
N LEU A 21 4.90 -11.60 9.94
CA LEU A 21 5.13 -12.72 9.04
C LEU A 21 6.13 -12.33 7.96
N ALA A 22 7.34 -12.74 8.12
CA ALA A 22 8.59 -12.57 7.38
C ALA A 22 9.62 -11.75 8.17
N THR A 23 10.86 -11.74 7.67
CA THR A 23 12.04 -11.17 8.37
C THR A 23 12.86 -10.25 7.46
N GLY A 24 12.22 -9.72 6.40
CA GLY A 24 12.81 -8.77 5.46
C GLY A 24 12.78 -7.32 5.95
N GLY A 25 13.34 -6.41 5.14
CA GLY A 25 13.45 -4.98 5.47
C GLY A 25 12.10 -4.31 5.76
N MET A 26 11.02 -4.67 5.02
CA MET A 26 9.67 -4.13 5.28
C MET A 26 9.13 -4.59 6.63
N ALA A 27 9.33 -5.87 6.99
CA ALA A 27 8.96 -6.39 8.30
C ALA A 27 9.70 -5.65 9.43
N GLU A 28 10.99 -5.33 9.23
CA GLU A 28 11.80 -4.58 10.18
C GLU A 28 11.32 -3.13 10.33
N ALA A 29 11.10 -2.43 9.21
CA ALA A 29 10.63 -1.06 9.21
C ALA A 29 9.23 -0.92 9.85
N PHE A 30 8.30 -1.83 9.54
CA PHE A 30 6.98 -1.84 10.16
C PHE A 30 7.06 -2.13 11.67
N ALA A 31 7.85 -3.13 12.09
CA ALA A 31 8.01 -3.46 13.50
C ALA A 31 8.65 -2.31 14.31
N ALA A 32 9.56 -1.54 13.70
CA ALA A 32 10.13 -0.35 14.30
C ALA A 32 9.08 0.74 14.51
N ASP A 33 8.25 1.03 13.50
CA ASP A 33 7.18 2.02 13.58
C ASP A 33 6.06 1.59 14.54
N LEU A 34 5.77 0.30 14.62
CA LEU A 34 4.74 -0.24 15.51
C LEU A 34 4.99 0.09 16.99
N ARG A 35 6.26 0.21 17.40
CA ARG A 35 6.64 0.61 18.77
C ARG A 35 6.17 2.03 19.14
N GLN A 36 5.92 2.88 18.12
CA GLN A 36 5.46 4.24 18.30
C GLN A 36 3.93 4.35 18.28
N VAL A 37 3.23 3.21 18.10
CA VAL A 37 1.77 3.17 18.04
C VAL A 37 1.21 2.79 19.41
N PRO A 38 0.53 3.69 20.12
CA PRO A 38 -0.05 3.39 21.41
C PRO A 38 -1.01 2.20 21.37
N GLY A 39 -0.81 1.25 22.27
CA GLY A 39 -1.63 0.04 22.35
C GLY A 39 -1.32 -1.03 21.28
N ALA A 40 -0.27 -0.86 20.48
CA ALA A 40 0.25 -1.91 19.59
C ALA A 40 1.46 -2.60 20.23
N ARG A 41 1.58 -3.92 20.03
CA ARG A 41 2.75 -4.68 20.48
C ARG A 41 3.09 -5.80 19.50
N ALA A 42 4.31 -5.81 18.96
CA ALA A 42 4.83 -6.97 18.25
C ALA A 42 5.07 -8.10 19.28
N VAL A 43 4.26 -9.16 19.21
CA VAL A 43 4.28 -10.26 20.18
C VAL A 43 4.97 -11.51 19.65
N ALA A 44 4.96 -11.69 18.32
CA ALA A 44 5.55 -12.85 17.68
C ALA A 44 6.07 -12.51 16.29
N VAL A 45 7.04 -13.28 15.80
CA VAL A 45 7.50 -13.28 14.42
C VAL A 45 7.52 -14.69 13.86
N GLY A 46 7.12 -14.86 12.61
CA GLY A 46 7.15 -16.12 11.88
C GLY A 46 8.01 -16.04 10.62
N SER A 47 8.78 -17.05 10.36
CA SER A 47 9.60 -17.20 9.16
C SER A 47 9.56 -18.64 8.65
N ARG A 48 10.08 -18.88 7.44
CA ARG A 48 10.23 -20.24 6.87
C ARG A 48 11.19 -21.11 7.68
N THR A 49 12.09 -20.49 8.44
CA THR A 49 13.02 -21.19 9.32
C THR A 49 12.99 -20.55 10.71
N ARG A 50 13.10 -21.39 11.74
CA ARG A 50 13.13 -20.96 13.14
C ARG A 50 14.32 -20.02 13.43
N GLU A 51 15.47 -20.38 12.88
CA GLU A 51 16.69 -19.58 13.03
C GLU A 51 16.55 -18.15 12.52
N SER A 52 15.90 -17.95 11.34
CA SER A 52 15.65 -16.61 10.81
C SER A 52 14.67 -15.81 11.69
N ALA A 53 13.64 -16.47 12.22
CA ALA A 53 12.71 -15.86 13.14
C ALA A 53 13.38 -15.46 14.46
N GLU A 54 14.21 -16.32 15.04
CA GLU A 54 14.93 -16.06 16.31
C GLU A 54 15.93 -14.89 16.16
N ARG A 55 16.70 -14.86 15.05
CA ARG A 55 17.60 -13.72 14.78
C ARG A 55 16.85 -12.40 14.68
N PHE A 56 15.72 -12.39 13.96
CA PHE A 56 14.88 -11.20 13.82
C PHE A 56 14.26 -10.80 15.16
N ALA A 57 13.71 -11.75 15.90
CA ALA A 57 13.12 -11.53 17.22
C ALA A 57 14.14 -10.93 18.21
N GLY A 58 15.35 -11.48 18.25
CA GLY A 58 16.44 -11.01 19.12
C GLY A 58 16.85 -9.56 18.81
N ARG A 59 16.98 -9.20 17.52
CA ARG A 59 17.32 -7.83 17.14
C ARG A 59 16.24 -6.81 17.53
N LEU A 60 14.98 -7.20 17.43
CA LEU A 60 13.85 -6.29 17.64
C LEU A 60 13.15 -6.48 18.98
N GLY A 61 13.65 -7.34 19.87
CA GLY A 61 13.06 -7.58 21.18
C GLY A 61 11.62 -8.13 21.11
N ILE A 62 11.31 -8.92 20.08
CA ILE A 62 10.01 -9.60 19.91
C ILE A 62 10.07 -10.89 20.75
N PRO A 63 9.10 -11.12 21.68
CA PRO A 63 9.24 -12.18 22.67
C PRO A 63 9.16 -13.60 22.12
N ARG A 64 8.49 -13.80 20.97
CA ARG A 64 8.26 -15.15 20.42
C ARG A 64 8.67 -15.25 18.97
N ALA A 65 9.31 -16.37 18.60
CA ALA A 65 9.77 -16.68 17.26
C ALA A 65 9.24 -18.05 16.83
N HIS A 66 8.66 -18.10 15.63
CA HIS A 66 8.07 -19.31 15.05
C HIS A 66 8.79 -19.70 13.77
N GLY A 67 9.08 -20.99 13.61
CA GLY A 67 9.76 -21.56 12.43
C GLY A 67 8.81 -21.85 11.26
N SER A 68 7.52 -21.55 11.40
CA SER A 68 6.52 -21.68 10.35
C SER A 68 5.48 -20.58 10.40
N TRP A 69 4.84 -20.32 9.27
CA TRP A 69 3.72 -19.37 9.18
C TRP A 69 2.51 -19.86 9.98
N LEU A 70 2.28 -21.17 9.99
CA LEU A 70 1.17 -21.79 10.70
C LEU A 70 1.29 -21.61 12.22
N ASP A 71 2.49 -21.82 12.77
CA ASP A 71 2.72 -21.66 14.20
C ASP A 71 2.53 -20.21 14.64
N LEU A 72 2.96 -19.24 13.81
CA LEU A 72 2.69 -17.82 14.04
C LEU A 72 1.17 -17.54 14.05
N ALA A 73 0.44 -18.04 13.04
CA ALA A 73 -1.00 -17.81 12.91
C ALA A 73 -1.80 -18.47 14.04
N ARG A 74 -1.27 -19.51 14.65
CA ARG A 74 -1.89 -20.23 15.80
C ARG A 74 -1.52 -19.66 17.17
N ASP A 75 -0.54 -18.73 17.22
CA ASP A 75 -0.12 -18.15 18.49
C ASP A 75 -1.29 -17.37 19.14
N PRO A 76 -1.71 -17.73 20.38
CA PRO A 76 -2.89 -17.14 21.04
C PRO A 76 -2.75 -15.64 21.35
N GLU A 77 -1.52 -15.10 21.44
CA GLU A 77 -1.29 -13.70 21.69
C GLU A 77 -1.35 -12.83 20.42
N VAL A 78 -1.43 -13.44 19.24
CA VAL A 78 -1.52 -12.72 17.97
C VAL A 78 -2.98 -12.42 17.67
N ASP A 79 -3.34 -11.15 17.65
CA ASP A 79 -4.66 -10.67 17.21
C ASP A 79 -4.67 -10.42 15.70
N VAL A 80 -3.59 -9.86 15.15
CA VAL A 80 -3.45 -9.51 13.73
C VAL A 80 -2.05 -9.86 13.22
N VAL A 81 -1.98 -10.35 11.98
CA VAL A 81 -0.73 -10.67 11.30
C VAL A 81 -0.43 -9.62 10.23
N TYR A 82 0.77 -9.03 10.31
CA TYR A 82 1.34 -8.25 9.23
C TYR A 82 2.12 -9.17 8.30
N VAL A 83 1.63 -9.34 7.07
CA VAL A 83 2.22 -10.19 6.04
C VAL A 83 3.15 -9.35 5.16
N ALA A 84 4.46 -9.60 5.29
CA ALA A 84 5.53 -8.87 4.58
C ALA A 84 6.43 -9.83 3.79
N THR A 85 5.85 -10.87 3.22
CA THR A 85 6.54 -11.82 2.31
C THR A 85 6.81 -11.18 0.95
N PRO A 86 7.57 -11.80 0.02
CA PRO A 86 7.57 -11.40 -1.39
C PRO A 86 6.17 -11.50 -2.01
N HIS A 87 5.89 -10.70 -3.05
CA HIS A 87 4.56 -10.55 -3.66
C HIS A 87 3.93 -11.90 -4.04
N ALA A 88 4.71 -12.81 -4.63
CA ALA A 88 4.24 -14.14 -5.03
C ALA A 88 3.74 -15.02 -3.85
N ALA A 89 4.13 -14.69 -2.63
CA ALA A 89 3.75 -15.46 -1.44
C ALA A 89 2.60 -14.80 -0.64
N HIS A 90 2.17 -13.58 -0.98
CA HIS A 90 1.14 -12.84 -0.23
C HIS A 90 -0.15 -13.64 -0.09
N ARG A 91 -0.69 -14.15 -1.22
CA ARG A 91 -1.94 -14.91 -1.22
C ARG A 91 -1.89 -16.10 -0.26
N ALA A 92 -0.86 -16.93 -0.39
CA ALA A 92 -0.73 -18.14 0.43
C ALA A 92 -0.57 -17.81 1.93
N ALA A 93 0.27 -16.81 2.24
CA ALA A 93 0.54 -16.39 3.61
C ALA A 93 -0.69 -15.74 4.27
N ALA A 94 -1.37 -14.84 3.56
CA ALA A 94 -2.55 -14.17 4.07
C ALA A 94 -3.75 -15.14 4.22
N LEU A 95 -3.98 -16.02 3.23
CA LEU A 95 -5.04 -17.03 3.29
C LEU A 95 -4.86 -17.96 4.51
N LEU A 96 -3.64 -18.45 4.72
CA LEU A 96 -3.33 -19.28 5.89
C LEU A 96 -3.69 -18.56 7.21
N CYS A 97 -3.38 -17.26 7.34
CA CYS A 97 -3.73 -16.50 8.54
C CYS A 97 -5.24 -16.34 8.70
N LEU A 98 -5.96 -16.02 7.61
CA LEU A 98 -7.43 -15.92 7.62
C LEU A 98 -8.10 -17.24 8.00
N GLU A 99 -7.58 -18.39 7.53
CA GLU A 99 -8.06 -19.72 7.87
C GLU A 99 -7.88 -20.07 9.35
N GLN A 100 -6.89 -19.47 10.02
CA GLN A 100 -6.71 -19.59 11.47
C GLN A 100 -7.50 -18.50 12.24
N GLY A 101 -8.35 -17.72 11.58
CA GLY A 101 -9.16 -16.65 12.18
C GLY A 101 -8.36 -15.43 12.59
N ARG A 102 -7.15 -15.22 12.04
CA ARG A 102 -6.32 -14.06 12.36
C ARG A 102 -6.62 -12.91 11.40
N ALA A 103 -6.84 -11.73 11.96
CA ALA A 103 -6.88 -10.49 11.18
C ALA A 103 -5.58 -10.32 10.39
N VAL A 104 -5.66 -9.74 9.19
CA VAL A 104 -4.51 -9.61 8.29
C VAL A 104 -4.36 -8.18 7.79
N LEU A 105 -3.13 -7.66 7.91
CA LEU A 105 -2.61 -6.53 7.15
C LEU A 105 -1.58 -7.11 6.17
N CYS A 106 -1.89 -7.12 4.87
CA CYS A 106 -1.01 -7.70 3.85
C CYS A 106 -0.33 -6.63 3.01
N GLU A 107 1.00 -6.73 2.84
CA GLU A 107 1.75 -5.81 2.00
C GLU A 107 1.18 -5.68 0.59
N LYS A 108 1.43 -4.50 0.03
CA LYS A 108 1.05 -4.16 -1.35
C LYS A 108 2.06 -4.75 -2.37
N PRO A 109 1.60 -5.07 -3.59
CA PRO A 109 0.20 -5.24 -3.96
C PRO A 109 -0.40 -6.43 -3.20
N LEU A 110 -1.71 -6.42 -2.96
CA LEU A 110 -2.36 -7.47 -2.15
C LEU A 110 -1.98 -8.88 -2.63
N THR A 111 -1.92 -9.08 -3.95
CA THR A 111 -1.54 -10.34 -4.62
C THR A 111 -0.87 -10.05 -5.96
N LEU A 112 -0.46 -11.09 -6.71
CA LEU A 112 0.10 -10.93 -8.05
C LEU A 112 -0.92 -10.50 -9.10
N ASN A 113 -2.19 -10.88 -8.95
CA ASN A 113 -3.26 -10.63 -9.93
C ASN A 113 -4.64 -10.56 -9.28
N LEU A 114 -5.61 -10.06 -10.05
CA LEU A 114 -6.99 -9.90 -9.62
C LEU A 114 -7.67 -11.23 -9.21
N PRO A 115 -7.52 -12.36 -9.93
CA PRO A 115 -8.08 -13.65 -9.49
C PRO A 115 -7.63 -14.03 -8.08
N GLN A 116 -6.35 -13.93 -7.78
CA GLN A 116 -5.82 -14.20 -6.44
C GLN A 116 -6.36 -13.23 -5.38
N ALA A 117 -6.52 -11.95 -5.73
CA ALA A 117 -7.09 -10.95 -4.84
C ALA A 117 -8.56 -11.25 -4.53
N ARG A 118 -9.34 -11.63 -5.54
CA ARG A 118 -10.74 -12.04 -5.36
C ARG A 118 -10.88 -13.24 -4.43
N ASP A 119 -10.05 -14.27 -4.60
CA ASP A 119 -10.03 -15.43 -3.72
C ASP A 119 -9.77 -15.03 -2.26
N LEU A 120 -8.77 -14.16 -2.04
CA LEU A 120 -8.38 -13.74 -0.71
C LEU A 120 -9.47 -12.88 -0.05
N VAL A 121 -10.06 -11.94 -0.79
CA VAL A 121 -11.16 -11.09 -0.31
C VAL A 121 -12.41 -11.93 -0.01
N ALA A 122 -12.74 -12.88 -0.89
CA ALA A 122 -13.87 -13.81 -0.65
C ALA A 122 -13.66 -14.63 0.63
N ALA A 123 -12.45 -15.16 0.83
CA ALA A 123 -12.10 -15.92 2.03
C ALA A 123 -12.21 -15.09 3.31
N ALA A 124 -11.78 -13.80 3.29
CA ALA A 124 -11.90 -12.91 4.43
C ALA A 124 -13.38 -12.60 4.76
N ARG A 125 -14.18 -12.27 3.74
CA ARG A 125 -15.61 -11.95 3.88
C ARG A 125 -16.43 -13.16 4.36
N GLU A 126 -16.21 -14.35 3.79
CA GLU A 126 -16.89 -15.59 4.19
C GLU A 126 -16.62 -15.91 5.66
N ARG A 127 -15.37 -15.78 6.10
CA ARG A 127 -14.96 -16.05 7.48
C ARG A 127 -15.24 -14.92 8.45
N ARG A 128 -15.64 -13.74 7.94
CA ARG A 128 -15.83 -12.52 8.72
C ARG A 128 -14.56 -12.14 9.52
N VAL A 129 -13.41 -12.30 8.91
CA VAL A 129 -12.11 -11.95 9.47
C VAL A 129 -11.59 -10.68 8.79
N PHE A 130 -10.98 -9.77 9.56
CA PHE A 130 -10.46 -8.51 9.03
C PHE A 130 -9.32 -8.76 8.04
N LEU A 131 -9.42 -8.08 6.89
CA LEU A 131 -8.36 -7.99 5.88
C LEU A 131 -8.22 -6.55 5.42
N MET A 132 -6.97 -6.09 5.30
CA MET A 132 -6.63 -4.80 4.68
C MET A 132 -5.33 -4.94 3.88
N GLU A 133 -5.31 -4.34 2.68
CA GLU A 133 -4.06 -4.13 1.95
C GLU A 133 -3.23 -3.04 2.64
N ALA A 134 -1.93 -3.23 2.75
CA ALA A 134 -1.01 -2.26 3.36
C ALA A 134 -0.70 -1.09 2.41
N MET A 135 -1.74 -0.51 1.80
CA MET A 135 -1.61 0.72 1.01
C MET A 135 -1.61 1.94 1.95
N TRP A 136 -0.55 2.04 2.72
CA TRP A 136 -0.34 3.01 3.79
C TRP A 136 -0.46 4.48 3.37
N THR A 137 -0.25 4.79 2.09
CA THR A 137 -0.43 6.12 1.51
C THR A 137 -1.85 6.64 1.73
N LEU A 138 -2.88 5.79 1.59
CA LEU A 138 -4.28 6.22 1.72
C LEU A 138 -4.68 6.62 3.14
N VAL A 139 -4.02 6.04 4.14
CA VAL A 139 -4.24 6.37 5.55
C VAL A 139 -3.35 7.52 6.03
N HIS A 140 -2.45 8.02 5.16
CA HIS A 140 -1.59 9.15 5.49
C HIS A 140 -2.39 10.45 5.65
N PRO A 141 -2.22 11.23 6.73
CA PRO A 141 -3.07 12.40 7.01
C PRO A 141 -3.11 13.44 5.88
N VAL A 142 -1.98 13.66 5.20
CA VAL A 142 -1.89 14.62 4.09
C VAL A 142 -2.72 14.14 2.89
N ILE A 143 -2.64 12.86 2.52
CA ILE A 143 -3.42 12.30 1.40
C ILE A 143 -4.91 12.31 1.71
N ARG A 144 -5.30 12.01 2.94
CA ARG A 144 -6.69 12.15 3.38
C ARG A 144 -7.17 13.59 3.28
N ARG A 145 -6.33 14.57 3.67
CA ARG A 145 -6.68 15.98 3.54
C ARG A 145 -6.82 16.42 2.09
N VAL A 146 -5.97 15.94 1.18
CA VAL A 146 -6.10 16.14 -0.27
C VAL A 146 -7.47 15.62 -0.75
N ARG A 147 -7.83 14.40 -0.37
CA ARG A 147 -9.14 13.81 -0.73
C ARG A 147 -10.31 14.64 -0.21
N GLU A 148 -10.28 15.04 1.06
CA GLU A 148 -11.31 15.89 1.65
C GLU A 148 -11.49 17.22 0.89
N LEU A 149 -10.39 17.87 0.49
CA LEU A 149 -10.45 19.11 -0.30
C LEU A 149 -11.05 18.91 -1.69
N VAL A 150 -10.72 17.80 -2.34
CA VAL A 150 -11.31 17.41 -3.62
C VAL A 150 -12.81 17.20 -3.45
N ASP A 151 -13.23 16.43 -2.45
CA ASP A 151 -14.66 16.16 -2.18
C ASP A 151 -15.45 17.43 -1.82
N GLN A 152 -14.81 18.41 -1.16
CA GLN A 152 -15.38 19.72 -0.84
C GLN A 152 -15.41 20.68 -2.05
N GLY A 153 -14.89 20.25 -3.22
CA GLY A 153 -14.85 21.08 -4.43
C GLY A 153 -13.82 22.23 -4.37
N ALA A 154 -12.80 22.14 -3.50
CA ALA A 154 -11.80 23.21 -3.31
C ALA A 154 -11.02 23.60 -4.58
N ILE A 155 -10.94 22.68 -5.56
CA ILE A 155 -10.34 22.88 -6.87
C ILE A 155 -11.35 22.73 -8.01
N GLY A 156 -12.66 22.69 -7.70
CA GLY A 156 -13.71 22.41 -8.68
C GLY A 156 -13.75 20.95 -9.10
N GLU A 157 -14.19 20.68 -10.33
CA GLU A 157 -14.25 19.33 -10.88
C GLU A 157 -12.85 18.85 -11.30
N VAL A 158 -12.43 17.67 -10.85
CA VAL A 158 -11.11 17.10 -11.21
C VAL A 158 -11.09 16.74 -12.69
N ARG A 159 -10.07 17.20 -13.42
CA ARG A 159 -9.85 16.96 -14.84
C ARG A 159 -8.61 16.15 -15.14
N SER A 160 -7.59 16.26 -14.29
CA SER A 160 -6.37 15.47 -14.48
C SER A 160 -5.73 15.09 -13.16
N VAL A 161 -5.20 13.87 -13.10
CA VAL A 161 -4.32 13.39 -12.03
C VAL A 161 -2.98 12.99 -12.65
N GLN A 162 -1.90 13.45 -12.05
CA GLN A 162 -0.55 13.05 -12.43
C GLN A 162 0.16 12.48 -11.22
N ALA A 163 0.88 11.36 -11.40
CA ALA A 163 1.70 10.78 -10.34
C ALA A 163 2.83 9.94 -10.92
N GLU A 164 4.00 10.03 -10.31
CA GLU A 164 5.19 9.29 -10.72
C GLU A 164 5.93 8.73 -9.52
N PHE A 165 6.38 7.48 -9.62
CA PHE A 165 7.23 6.88 -8.62
C PHE A 165 8.36 6.09 -9.28
N GLY A 166 9.61 6.44 -8.98
CA GLY A 166 10.74 5.68 -9.49
C GLY A 166 12.03 5.92 -8.71
N PHE A 167 12.88 4.92 -8.75
CA PHE A 167 14.24 4.96 -8.27
C PHE A 167 15.12 4.10 -9.17
N ALA A 168 16.41 4.41 -9.25
CA ALA A 168 17.35 3.58 -9.98
C ALA A 168 17.89 2.48 -9.06
N ALA A 169 17.58 1.22 -9.38
CA ALA A 169 18.16 0.03 -8.77
C ALA A 169 19.20 -0.58 -9.72
N GLU A 170 20.24 -1.16 -9.16
CA GLU A 170 21.14 -2.01 -9.94
C GLU A 170 20.37 -3.24 -10.44
N GLU A 171 20.49 -3.54 -11.74
CA GLU A 171 19.81 -4.67 -12.34
C GLU A 171 20.50 -5.97 -11.97
N ASP A 172 20.07 -6.57 -10.86
CA ASP A 172 20.51 -7.87 -10.37
C ASP A 172 19.38 -8.90 -10.53
N PRO A 173 19.53 -9.92 -11.41
CA PRO A 173 18.52 -10.96 -11.59
C PRO A 173 18.21 -11.76 -10.31
N GLY A 174 19.14 -11.80 -9.36
CA GLY A 174 18.95 -12.44 -8.05
C GLY A 174 18.18 -11.57 -7.05
N HIS A 175 18.02 -10.29 -7.32
CA HIS A 175 17.27 -9.40 -6.47
C HIS A 175 15.75 -9.46 -6.77
N ARG A 176 14.91 -9.47 -5.73
CA ARG A 176 13.45 -9.61 -5.83
C ARG A 176 12.78 -8.65 -6.83
N LEU A 177 13.35 -7.47 -7.04
CA LEU A 177 12.80 -6.46 -7.98
C LEU A 177 12.89 -6.91 -9.43
N PHE A 178 13.84 -7.79 -9.76
CA PHE A 178 14.09 -8.26 -11.11
C PHE A 178 13.79 -9.76 -11.27
N ASP A 179 13.30 -10.41 -10.20
CA ASP A 179 12.94 -11.84 -10.22
C ASP A 179 11.45 -12.02 -10.56
N PRO A 180 11.12 -12.58 -11.75
CA PRO A 180 9.74 -12.87 -12.10
C PRO A 180 9.05 -13.83 -11.12
N ALA A 181 9.79 -14.78 -10.53
CA ALA A 181 9.23 -15.75 -9.58
C ALA A 181 8.84 -15.10 -8.24
N ALA A 182 9.44 -13.96 -7.90
CA ALA A 182 9.09 -13.18 -6.73
C ALA A 182 7.96 -12.17 -7.00
N GLY A 183 7.51 -12.01 -8.25
CA GLY A 183 6.58 -10.95 -8.64
C GLY A 183 7.27 -9.59 -8.79
N GLY A 184 8.51 -9.57 -9.34
CA GLY A 184 9.30 -8.37 -9.54
C GLY A 184 8.74 -7.45 -10.63
N GLY A 185 9.38 -6.31 -10.84
CA GLY A 185 9.00 -5.28 -11.80
C GLY A 185 8.53 -3.98 -11.15
N ALA A 186 8.64 -2.89 -11.90
CA ALA A 186 8.29 -1.55 -11.45
C ALA A 186 6.79 -1.41 -11.15
N LEU A 187 5.94 -2.00 -11.98
CA LEU A 187 4.48 -1.86 -11.90
C LEU A 187 3.94 -2.35 -10.54
N LEU A 188 4.28 -3.57 -10.14
CA LEU A 188 3.79 -4.13 -8.88
C LEU A 188 4.54 -3.56 -7.66
N ASP A 189 5.83 -3.23 -7.78
CA ASP A 189 6.59 -2.73 -6.64
C ASP A 189 6.26 -1.27 -6.32
N VAL A 190 6.30 -0.38 -7.31
CA VAL A 190 6.09 1.07 -7.10
C VAL A 190 4.95 1.66 -7.95
N GLY A 191 4.57 1.05 -9.07
CA GLY A 191 3.46 1.51 -9.92
C GLY A 191 2.09 1.38 -9.26
N THR A 192 1.95 0.50 -8.30
CA THR A 192 0.74 0.39 -7.48
C THR A 192 0.39 1.70 -6.75
N TYR A 193 1.38 2.52 -6.35
CA TYR A 193 1.14 3.80 -5.67
C TYR A 193 0.48 4.85 -6.56
N PRO A 194 1.00 5.19 -7.76
CA PRO A 194 0.33 6.13 -8.65
C PRO A 194 -1.04 5.61 -9.12
N VAL A 195 -1.20 4.30 -9.35
CA VAL A 195 -2.50 3.72 -9.71
C VAL A 195 -3.50 3.88 -8.56
N TRP A 196 -3.13 3.53 -7.33
CA TRP A 196 -3.98 3.76 -6.16
C TRP A 196 -4.32 5.24 -5.96
N PHE A 197 -3.36 6.16 -6.18
CA PHE A 197 -3.61 7.59 -6.05
C PHE A 197 -4.67 8.07 -7.06
N ALA A 198 -4.59 7.62 -8.32
CA ALA A 198 -5.60 7.92 -9.33
C ALA A 198 -6.97 7.32 -8.97
N HIS A 199 -7.02 6.04 -8.57
CA HIS A 199 -8.26 5.39 -8.14
C HIS A 199 -8.88 6.05 -6.90
N HIS A 200 -8.07 6.50 -5.95
CA HIS A 200 -8.53 7.19 -4.76
C HIS A 200 -9.27 8.49 -5.08
N LEU A 201 -8.89 9.18 -6.16
CA LEU A 201 -9.45 10.48 -6.56
C LEU A 201 -10.53 10.37 -7.64
N LEU A 202 -10.39 9.45 -8.59
CA LEU A 202 -11.22 9.35 -9.78
C LEU A 202 -12.03 8.05 -9.87
N GLY A 203 -11.74 7.06 -9.03
CA GLY A 203 -12.31 5.72 -9.15
C GLY A 203 -11.63 4.87 -10.23
N ALA A 204 -12.31 3.80 -10.65
CA ALA A 204 -11.82 2.91 -11.71
C ALA A 204 -11.88 3.60 -13.08
N PRO A 205 -10.83 3.49 -13.93
CA PRO A 205 -10.84 4.05 -15.27
C PRO A 205 -11.75 3.24 -16.21
N ASP A 206 -12.27 3.92 -17.24
CA ASP A 206 -13.01 3.29 -18.33
C ASP A 206 -12.09 2.79 -19.45
N GLU A 207 -10.95 3.48 -19.66
CA GLU A 207 -9.96 3.18 -20.70
C GLU A 207 -8.55 3.22 -20.12
N ILE A 208 -7.70 2.31 -20.58
CA ILE A 208 -6.31 2.19 -20.15
C ILE A 208 -5.42 2.04 -21.38
N THR A 209 -4.34 2.81 -21.45
CA THR A 209 -3.25 2.64 -22.42
C THR A 209 -1.93 2.59 -21.65
N ALA A 210 -1.11 1.58 -21.94
CA ALA A 210 0.16 1.39 -21.26
C ALA A 210 1.28 1.03 -22.23
N TRP A 211 2.48 1.48 -21.89
CA TRP A 211 3.72 1.12 -22.55
C TRP A 211 4.80 0.84 -21.50
N SER A 212 5.70 -0.10 -21.79
CA SER A 212 6.76 -0.49 -20.86
C SER A 212 8.07 -0.80 -21.57
N HIS A 213 9.18 -0.56 -20.86
CA HIS A 213 10.49 -1.08 -21.21
C HIS A 213 10.84 -2.22 -20.23
N PRO A 214 11.12 -3.44 -20.73
CA PRO A 214 11.44 -4.57 -19.86
C PRO A 214 12.89 -4.53 -19.36
N ALA A 215 13.14 -5.11 -18.19
CA ALA A 215 14.46 -5.51 -17.72
C ALA A 215 14.94 -6.78 -18.45
N LYS A 216 16.20 -7.16 -18.31
CA LYS A 216 16.78 -8.39 -18.92
C LYS A 216 16.07 -9.67 -18.48
N THR A 217 15.47 -9.68 -17.30
CA THR A 217 14.70 -10.82 -16.77
C THR A 217 13.27 -10.91 -17.29
N GLY A 218 12.82 -9.92 -18.08
CA GLY A 218 11.48 -9.86 -18.65
C GLY A 218 10.44 -9.18 -17.78
N VAL A 219 10.74 -8.79 -16.55
CA VAL A 219 9.85 -7.91 -15.75
C VAL A 219 9.91 -6.49 -16.29
N ASP A 220 8.91 -5.67 -16.00
CA ASP A 220 8.92 -4.27 -16.39
C ASP A 220 9.93 -3.46 -15.57
N ALA A 221 10.82 -2.74 -16.24
CA ALA A 221 11.77 -1.83 -15.60
C ALA A 221 11.21 -0.42 -15.48
N THR A 222 10.44 0.00 -16.48
CA THR A 222 9.75 1.30 -16.51
C THR A 222 8.42 1.14 -17.22
N THR A 223 7.34 1.66 -16.63
CA THR A 223 6.00 1.59 -17.20
C THR A 223 5.32 2.96 -17.14
N GLY A 224 4.78 3.41 -18.28
CA GLY A 224 3.92 4.58 -18.42
C GLY A 224 2.47 4.16 -18.67
N MET A 225 1.52 4.90 -18.07
CA MET A 225 0.09 4.58 -18.14
C MET A 225 -0.72 5.85 -18.38
N LEU A 226 -1.71 5.79 -19.26
CA LEU A 226 -2.75 6.78 -19.46
C LEU A 226 -4.09 6.14 -19.13
N LEU A 227 -4.80 6.69 -18.15
CA LEU A 227 -6.12 6.23 -17.72
C LEU A 227 -7.17 7.27 -18.15
N GLY A 228 -8.18 6.84 -18.89
CA GLY A 228 -9.29 7.66 -19.36
C GLY A 228 -10.58 7.40 -18.58
N TYR A 229 -11.35 8.43 -18.35
CA TYR A 229 -12.62 8.40 -17.62
C TYR A 229 -13.71 9.05 -18.45
N ARG A 230 -14.87 8.42 -18.61
CA ARG A 230 -16.02 8.93 -19.40
C ARG A 230 -16.50 10.31 -18.94
N GLY A 231 -16.28 10.66 -17.67
CA GLY A 231 -16.53 12.00 -17.13
C GLY A 231 -15.61 13.09 -17.67
N GLY A 232 -14.66 12.76 -18.57
CA GLY A 232 -13.73 13.72 -19.19
C GLY A 232 -12.48 13.99 -18.36
N ALA A 233 -12.26 13.25 -17.27
CA ALA A 233 -11.01 13.26 -16.53
C ALA A 233 -9.99 12.30 -17.17
N MET A 234 -8.70 12.48 -16.86
CA MET A 234 -7.62 11.55 -17.21
C MET A 234 -6.58 11.45 -16.11
N ALA A 235 -5.86 10.32 -16.06
CA ALA A 235 -4.67 10.22 -15.24
C ALA A 235 -3.45 9.85 -16.09
N VAL A 236 -2.32 10.51 -15.84
CA VAL A 236 -1.01 10.25 -16.48
C VAL A 236 -0.06 9.76 -15.39
N LEU A 237 0.30 8.49 -15.46
CA LEU A 237 1.02 7.81 -14.40
C LEU A 237 2.30 7.18 -14.95
N SER A 238 3.36 7.14 -14.14
CA SER A 238 4.57 6.39 -14.50
C SER A 238 5.24 5.79 -13.28
N CYS A 239 5.96 4.68 -13.52
CA CYS A 239 6.79 4.05 -12.51
C CYS A 239 8.08 3.50 -13.12
N SER A 240 9.15 3.44 -12.31
CA SER A 240 10.44 2.90 -12.76
C SER A 240 11.26 2.35 -11.60
N VAL A 241 11.96 1.24 -11.87
CA VAL A 241 13.06 0.75 -11.03
C VAL A 241 14.42 0.95 -11.72
N ALA A 242 14.43 1.56 -12.92
CA ALA A 242 15.62 1.83 -13.72
C ALA A 242 16.04 3.30 -13.73
N ALA A 243 15.19 4.22 -13.24
CA ALA A 243 15.45 5.65 -13.24
C ALA A 243 14.87 6.34 -12.01
N HIS A 244 15.54 7.38 -11.53
CA HIS A 244 14.99 8.26 -10.50
C HIS A 244 13.89 9.13 -11.09
N HIS A 245 12.69 9.07 -10.51
CA HIS A 245 11.59 10.00 -10.76
C HIS A 245 11.48 11.00 -9.61
N GLY A 246 10.78 12.12 -9.84
CA GLY A 246 10.59 13.15 -8.82
C GLY A 246 9.70 12.75 -7.66
N GLN A 247 9.03 11.59 -7.73
CA GLN A 247 8.09 11.08 -6.73
C GLN A 247 7.00 12.10 -6.39
N ARG A 248 6.50 12.77 -7.43
CA ARG A 248 5.54 13.87 -7.35
C ARG A 248 4.13 13.40 -7.73
N ALA A 249 3.14 14.18 -7.25
CA ALA A 249 1.77 14.05 -7.72
C ALA A 249 1.11 15.40 -7.84
N ALA A 250 0.12 15.51 -8.76
CA ALA A 250 -0.71 16.69 -8.91
C ALA A 250 -2.14 16.32 -9.26
N VAL A 251 -3.10 17.10 -8.74
CA VAL A 251 -4.52 16.96 -9.01
C VAL A 251 -5.01 18.30 -9.57
N HIS A 252 -5.41 18.29 -10.84
CA HIS A 252 -5.85 19.50 -11.55
C HIS A 252 -7.38 19.51 -11.68
N GLY A 253 -7.97 20.59 -11.25
CA GLY A 253 -9.41 20.81 -11.33
C GLY A 253 -9.76 22.09 -12.08
N THR A 254 -11.06 22.33 -12.30
CA THR A 254 -11.57 23.48 -13.05
C THR A 254 -11.42 24.81 -12.32
N ALA A 255 -11.19 24.81 -10.99
CA ALA A 255 -11.05 26.00 -10.15
C ALA A 255 -9.71 26.08 -9.40
N GLY A 256 -8.75 25.21 -9.71
CA GLY A 256 -7.43 25.21 -9.09
C GLY A 256 -6.74 23.86 -9.22
N TRP A 257 -5.61 23.70 -8.52
CA TRP A 257 -4.90 22.42 -8.47
C TRP A 257 -4.18 22.24 -7.13
N ILE A 258 -3.90 20.97 -6.81
CA ILE A 258 -3.10 20.59 -5.65
C ILE A 258 -1.79 19.97 -6.16
N GLU A 259 -0.67 20.42 -5.62
CA GLU A 259 0.66 19.93 -5.96
C GLU A 259 1.31 19.26 -4.75
N ILE A 260 1.78 18.02 -4.94
CA ILE A 260 2.61 17.28 -3.99
C ILE A 260 4.01 17.15 -4.61
N ARG A 261 4.96 17.89 -4.08
CA ARG A 261 6.27 18.12 -4.74
C ARG A 261 7.27 16.99 -4.60
N SER A 262 7.11 16.14 -3.59
CA SER A 262 8.00 14.99 -3.36
C SER A 262 7.32 13.95 -2.47
N ASP A 263 7.87 12.73 -2.53
CA ASP A 263 7.42 11.62 -1.66
C ASP A 263 5.90 11.49 -1.57
N PHE A 264 5.18 11.62 -2.71
CA PHE A 264 3.70 11.69 -2.70
C PHE A 264 3.04 10.50 -1.97
N TYR A 265 3.75 9.40 -1.83
CA TYR A 265 3.28 8.23 -1.08
C TYR A 265 3.33 8.40 0.46
N ARG A 266 4.09 9.42 0.94
CA ARG A 266 4.18 9.85 2.36
C ARG A 266 4.49 11.35 2.46
N PRO A 267 3.67 12.21 1.88
CA PRO A 267 4.06 13.60 1.64
C PRO A 267 4.23 14.39 2.93
N PRO A 268 5.24 15.29 2.99
CA PRO A 268 5.39 16.21 4.13
C PRO A 268 4.32 17.31 4.13
N GLY A 269 3.60 17.47 3.03
CA GLY A 269 2.56 18.48 2.83
C GLY A 269 2.19 18.58 1.35
N PHE A 270 1.39 19.59 1.01
CA PHE A 270 1.02 19.91 -0.37
C PHE A 270 0.86 21.41 -0.54
N VAL A 271 0.74 21.89 -1.78
CA VAL A 271 0.43 23.27 -2.13
C VAL A 271 -0.93 23.30 -2.82
N LEU A 272 -1.81 24.16 -2.34
CA LEU A 272 -3.11 24.42 -2.97
C LEU A 272 -3.02 25.72 -3.76
N HIS A 273 -3.23 25.62 -5.07
CA HIS A 273 -3.23 26.73 -6.02
C HIS A 273 -4.66 27.05 -6.46
N ARG A 274 -5.01 28.33 -6.40
CA ARG A 274 -6.34 28.84 -6.86
C ARG A 274 -6.15 30.13 -7.66
N PRO A 275 -6.81 30.29 -8.82
CA PRO A 275 -6.70 31.50 -9.62
C PRO A 275 -6.98 32.75 -8.80
N GLY A 276 -6.13 33.76 -8.95
CA GLY A 276 -6.26 35.05 -8.23
C GLY A 276 -5.93 35.00 -6.73
N ARG A 277 -5.32 33.92 -6.25
CA ARG A 277 -4.82 33.78 -4.86
C ARG A 277 -3.38 33.35 -4.88
N GLU A 278 -2.63 33.77 -3.84
CA GLU A 278 -1.30 33.23 -3.60
C GLU A 278 -1.37 31.71 -3.31
N PRO A 279 -0.36 30.93 -3.73
CA PRO A 279 -0.28 29.51 -3.38
C PRO A 279 -0.32 29.31 -1.88
N GLU A 280 -1.16 28.37 -1.42
CA GLU A 280 -1.32 28.06 -0.01
C GLU A 280 -0.53 26.79 0.32
N GLU A 281 0.58 26.93 1.05
CA GLU A 281 1.35 25.79 1.58
C GLU A 281 0.59 25.16 2.75
N VAL A 282 0.36 23.86 2.65
CA VAL A 282 -0.34 23.07 3.69
C VAL A 282 0.61 22.02 4.22
N PRO A 283 1.31 22.29 5.34
CA PRO A 283 2.22 21.31 5.93
C PRO A 283 1.47 20.13 6.52
N GLY A 284 2.05 18.95 6.39
CA GLY A 284 1.60 17.75 7.08
C GLY A 284 1.99 17.76 8.57
N PRO A 285 1.49 16.79 9.35
CA PRO A 285 1.95 16.60 10.71
C PRO A 285 3.42 16.18 10.74
N PRO A 286 4.14 16.40 11.86
CA PRO A 286 5.49 15.90 12.02
C PRO A 286 5.60 14.41 11.72
N ALA A 287 6.65 14.03 10.99
CA ALA A 287 6.89 12.63 10.65
C ALA A 287 7.03 11.76 11.91
N GLN A 288 6.37 10.62 11.93
CA GLN A 288 6.47 9.62 12.99
C GLN A 288 7.04 8.34 12.38
N GLY A 289 8.29 8.03 12.67
CA GLY A 289 8.99 6.88 12.08
C GLY A 289 9.04 6.97 10.56
N ASN A 290 8.79 5.85 9.90
CA ASN A 290 8.70 5.75 8.44
C ASN A 290 7.30 6.12 7.90
N GLY A 291 6.28 6.23 8.77
CA GLY A 291 4.88 6.47 8.41
C GLY A 291 3.97 5.25 8.43
N TYR A 292 4.52 4.04 8.63
CA TYR A 292 3.73 2.80 8.68
C TYR A 292 2.81 2.70 9.91
N GLY A 293 3.08 3.49 10.95
CA GLY A 293 2.23 3.56 12.14
C GLY A 293 0.78 3.99 11.84
N HIS A 294 0.55 4.77 10.77
CA HIS A 294 -0.81 5.19 10.39
C HIS A 294 -1.69 4.00 10.00
N GLN A 295 -1.20 3.04 9.21
CA GLN A 295 -1.97 1.86 8.86
C GLN A 295 -2.18 0.92 10.05
N ALA A 296 -1.22 0.81 10.96
CA ALA A 296 -1.40 0.05 12.19
C ALA A 296 -2.52 0.64 13.05
N ARG A 297 -2.58 1.97 13.22
CA ARG A 297 -3.69 2.65 13.93
C ARG A 297 -5.03 2.37 13.25
N GLU A 298 -5.10 2.42 11.91
CA GLU A 298 -6.34 2.14 11.18
C GLU A 298 -6.82 0.70 11.39
N VAL A 299 -5.93 -0.30 11.26
CA VAL A 299 -6.25 -1.71 11.55
C VAL A 299 -6.79 -1.84 12.97
N MET A 300 -6.10 -1.29 13.98
CA MET A 300 -6.52 -1.36 15.37
C MET A 300 -7.85 -0.67 15.62
N ARG A 301 -8.12 0.46 14.95
CA ARG A 301 -9.42 1.15 15.00
C ARG A 301 -10.54 0.24 14.49
N CYS A 302 -10.32 -0.39 13.32
CA CYS A 302 -11.29 -1.30 12.73
C CYS A 302 -11.56 -2.50 13.63
N LEU A 303 -10.52 -3.15 14.16
CA LEU A 303 -10.64 -4.29 15.07
C LEU A 303 -11.42 -3.95 16.35
N ARG A 304 -11.14 -2.81 16.98
CA ARG A 304 -11.87 -2.34 18.17
C ARG A 304 -13.34 -2.06 17.89
N GLN A 305 -13.68 -1.68 16.66
CA GLN A 305 -15.06 -1.44 16.21
C GLN A 305 -15.74 -2.72 15.68
N GLY A 306 -15.09 -3.88 15.73
CA GLY A 306 -15.62 -5.13 15.19
C GLY A 306 -15.80 -5.12 13.67
N ARG A 307 -15.09 -4.26 12.95
CA ARG A 307 -15.13 -4.19 11.49
C ARG A 307 -14.22 -5.26 10.88
N THR A 308 -14.61 -5.76 9.73
CA THR A 308 -13.84 -6.75 8.95
C THR A 308 -13.11 -6.13 7.75
N GLU A 309 -13.32 -4.85 7.45
CA GLU A 309 -12.69 -4.08 6.37
C GLU A 309 -12.46 -2.63 6.82
N SER A 310 -11.50 -1.94 6.20
CA SER A 310 -11.29 -0.50 6.36
C SER A 310 -12.05 0.29 5.30
N GLU A 311 -12.67 1.39 5.71
CA GLU A 311 -13.28 2.35 4.76
C GLU A 311 -12.23 3.21 4.07
N LEU A 312 -11.03 3.36 4.68
CA LEU A 312 -9.93 4.15 4.10
C LEU A 312 -9.17 3.38 3.02
N VAL A 313 -9.11 2.04 3.17
CA VAL A 313 -8.51 1.12 2.19
C VAL A 313 -9.52 -0.01 1.93
N PRO A 314 -10.62 0.28 1.20
CA PRO A 314 -11.69 -0.69 1.00
C PRO A 314 -11.23 -1.83 0.09
N LEU A 315 -11.63 -3.06 0.41
CA LEU A 315 -11.26 -4.25 -0.37
C LEU A 315 -11.78 -4.19 -1.81
N ASP A 316 -12.94 -3.57 -2.06
CA ASP A 316 -13.44 -3.37 -3.42
C ASP A 316 -12.54 -2.38 -4.20
N GLY A 317 -11.96 -1.39 -3.54
CA GLY A 317 -10.94 -0.51 -4.10
C GLY A 317 -9.66 -1.28 -4.47
N THR A 318 -9.18 -2.15 -3.57
CA THR A 318 -8.06 -3.06 -3.85
C THR A 318 -8.34 -3.93 -5.08
N LEU A 319 -9.53 -4.53 -5.19
CA LEU A 319 -9.91 -5.33 -6.36
C LEU A 319 -9.94 -4.50 -7.65
N ALA A 320 -10.44 -3.27 -7.60
CA ALA A 320 -10.47 -2.39 -8.76
C ALA A 320 -9.05 -2.00 -9.23
N VAL A 321 -8.15 -1.68 -8.28
CA VAL A 321 -6.74 -1.39 -8.57
C VAL A 321 -6.05 -2.62 -9.17
N MET A 322 -6.23 -3.80 -8.57
CA MET A 322 -5.68 -5.05 -9.12
C MET A 322 -6.17 -5.32 -10.55
N GLY A 323 -7.43 -5.00 -10.86
CA GLY A 323 -7.96 -5.09 -12.21
C GLY A 323 -7.27 -4.15 -13.20
N THR A 324 -6.98 -2.92 -12.78
CA THR A 324 -6.21 -1.96 -13.58
C THR A 324 -4.78 -2.44 -13.80
N LEU A 325 -4.11 -2.94 -12.76
CA LEU A 325 -2.75 -3.48 -12.87
C LEU A 325 -2.70 -4.70 -13.80
N ASP A 326 -3.68 -5.60 -13.75
CA ASP A 326 -3.78 -6.74 -14.65
C ASP A 326 -3.99 -6.32 -16.12
N GLU A 327 -4.82 -5.31 -16.36
CA GLU A 327 -5.01 -4.77 -17.72
C GLU A 327 -3.73 -4.12 -18.26
N VAL A 328 -3.02 -3.34 -17.42
CA VAL A 328 -1.70 -2.79 -17.77
C VAL A 328 -0.73 -3.92 -18.12
N ARG A 329 -0.63 -4.95 -17.28
CA ARG A 329 0.24 -6.12 -17.50
C ARG A 329 -0.11 -6.83 -18.81
N ARG A 330 -1.39 -7.00 -19.10
CA ARG A 330 -1.85 -7.59 -20.37
C ARG A 330 -1.36 -6.79 -21.59
N GLN A 331 -1.44 -5.47 -21.54
CA GLN A 331 -1.01 -4.58 -22.64
C GLN A 331 0.51 -4.61 -22.85
N ILE A 332 1.28 -4.65 -21.76
CA ILE A 332 2.75 -4.68 -21.85
C ILE A 332 3.32 -6.10 -21.99
N GLY A 333 2.47 -7.13 -22.00
CA GLY A 333 2.88 -8.53 -22.16
C GLY A 333 3.57 -9.15 -20.94
N LEU A 334 3.43 -8.53 -19.73
CA LEU A 334 4.05 -9.03 -18.50
C LEU A 334 3.22 -10.16 -17.89
N ARG A 335 3.83 -11.34 -17.74
CA ARG A 335 3.26 -12.50 -17.05
C ARG A 335 4.22 -13.04 -16.02
N TYR A 336 3.68 -13.52 -14.91
CA TYR A 336 4.48 -14.17 -13.88
C TYR A 336 4.38 -15.70 -13.96
N PRO A 337 5.40 -16.45 -13.46
CA PRO A 337 5.36 -17.91 -13.45
C PRO A 337 4.13 -18.44 -12.71
N GLY A 338 3.46 -19.43 -13.32
CA GLY A 338 2.27 -20.06 -12.74
C GLY A 338 0.94 -19.33 -13.02
N GLU A 339 0.97 -18.25 -13.81
CA GLU A 339 -0.25 -17.63 -14.34
C GLU A 339 -0.66 -18.33 -15.66
N ALA A 340 -1.94 -18.68 -15.78
CA ALA A 340 -2.51 -19.30 -16.98
C ALA A 340 -2.65 -18.30 -18.15
#